data_1ebf684d625ff95c8e73db7357e41480
#
_entry.id   1ebf684d625ff95c8e73db7357e41480
#
_cell.length_a   1.000
_cell.length_b   1.000
_cell.length_c   1.000
_cell.angle_alpha   90.00
_cell.angle_beta   90.00
_cell.angle_gamma   90.00
#
_symmetry.space_group_name_H-M   'P 1'
#
loop_
_entity.id
_entity.type
_entity.pdbx_description
1 polymer ?
#
loop_
_entity_poly.entity_id
_entity_poly.type
_entity_poly.pdbx_seq_one_letter_code
_entity_poly.pdbx_strand_id
1 'polypeptide(L)'
;MKTALVAPSILSADFTHLGADIKRIQDAGADWLHFDVMDGHFVPNISFGLPVLQGIAKTHKMVNDVHIMISNPREYAQRFVEAGADYLTFHYESCESDSEVFEVIDIIHKYGAKAGLSIKPKTPIEKVFPFLYSLDLVLIMSVEPGFGGQSFIRDSLGKILRLRNYIDENEIKTLIEIDGGINDQTARECKQMGVDVFVAGSYIFNADDVQVAIRSLKI
;
A
#
# COMPACT_ATOMS: atom_id res chain seq x y z
N MET A 1 13.35 17.81 -1.34
CA MET A 1 12.60 16.55 -1.10
C MET A 1 12.22 15.94 -2.44
N LYS A 2 12.21 14.63 -2.57
CA LYS A 2 11.67 13.97 -3.78
C LYS A 2 10.15 14.15 -3.82
N THR A 3 9.58 14.30 -5.03
CA THR A 3 8.13 14.28 -5.24
C THR A 3 7.56 12.94 -4.77
N ALA A 4 6.43 12.97 -4.06
CA ALA A 4 5.77 11.75 -3.62
C ALA A 4 5.18 10.96 -4.79
N LEU A 5 5.18 9.64 -4.67
CA LEU A 5 4.50 8.73 -5.59
C LEU A 5 3.02 8.65 -5.23
N VAL A 6 2.17 8.44 -6.23
CA VAL A 6 0.73 8.32 -6.07
C VAL A 6 0.26 6.96 -6.55
N ALA A 7 -0.39 6.22 -5.67
CA ALA A 7 -0.92 4.87 -5.84
C ALA A 7 -2.46 4.87 -5.69
N PRO A 8 -3.24 5.10 -6.74
CA PRO A 8 -4.70 5.00 -6.65
C PRO A 8 -5.14 3.58 -6.28
N SER A 9 -5.95 3.44 -5.20
CA SER A 9 -6.52 2.16 -4.80
C SER A 9 -7.75 1.82 -5.64
N ILE A 10 -7.67 0.74 -6.41
CA ILE A 10 -8.79 0.27 -7.24
C ILE A 10 -9.95 -0.30 -6.43
N LEU A 11 -9.83 -0.40 -5.12
CA LEU A 11 -10.97 -0.71 -4.26
C LEU A 11 -12.13 0.32 -4.42
N SER A 12 -11.80 1.53 -4.88
CA SER A 12 -12.75 2.61 -5.14
C SER A 12 -13.13 2.77 -6.63
N ALA A 13 -12.65 1.89 -7.50
CA ALA A 13 -12.95 1.93 -8.94
C ALA A 13 -14.34 1.36 -9.27
N ASP A 14 -14.85 1.64 -10.47
CA ASP A 14 -16.01 0.95 -11.01
C ASP A 14 -15.61 -0.43 -11.53
N PHE A 15 -15.92 -1.49 -10.76
CA PHE A 15 -15.61 -2.87 -11.14
C PHE A 15 -16.29 -3.34 -12.43
N THR A 16 -17.37 -2.69 -12.85
CA THR A 16 -18.01 -3.01 -14.14
C THR A 16 -17.23 -2.46 -15.33
N HIS A 17 -16.31 -1.51 -15.08
CA HIS A 17 -15.47 -0.83 -16.07
C HIS A 17 -14.00 -0.73 -15.62
N LEU A 18 -13.52 -1.68 -14.81
CA LEU A 18 -12.21 -1.63 -14.14
C LEU A 18 -11.04 -1.31 -15.09
N GLY A 19 -11.00 -1.92 -16.27
CA GLY A 19 -9.95 -1.66 -17.26
C GLY A 19 -9.94 -0.21 -17.77
N ALA A 20 -11.13 0.40 -17.93
CA ALA A 20 -11.24 1.81 -18.33
C ALA A 20 -10.79 2.74 -17.21
N ASP A 21 -11.12 2.43 -15.96
CA ASP A 21 -10.69 3.19 -14.80
C ASP A 21 -9.17 3.11 -14.59
N ILE A 22 -8.57 1.92 -14.74
CA ILE A 22 -7.11 1.76 -14.68
C ILE A 22 -6.42 2.60 -15.77
N LYS A 23 -6.95 2.59 -17.00
CA LYS A 23 -6.42 3.43 -18.07
C LYS A 23 -6.55 4.91 -17.73
N ARG A 24 -7.69 5.35 -17.19
CA ARG A 24 -7.96 6.74 -16.81
C ARG A 24 -6.95 7.26 -15.79
N ILE A 25 -6.65 6.51 -14.73
CA ILE A 25 -5.67 6.93 -13.71
C ILE A 25 -4.24 6.88 -14.25
N GLN A 26 -3.89 5.92 -15.10
CA GLN A 26 -2.59 5.90 -15.77
C GLN A 26 -2.38 7.13 -16.66
N ASP A 27 -3.37 7.45 -17.51
CA ASP A 27 -3.30 8.61 -18.41
C ASP A 27 -3.27 9.94 -17.61
N ALA A 28 -3.85 9.96 -16.41
CA ALA A 28 -3.79 11.08 -15.47
C ALA A 28 -2.45 11.20 -14.73
N GLY A 29 -1.54 10.23 -14.91
CA GLY A 29 -0.17 10.27 -14.39
C GLY A 29 0.01 9.63 -13.02
N ALA A 30 -0.81 8.65 -12.63
CA ALA A 30 -0.53 7.80 -11.47
C ALA A 30 0.79 7.05 -11.65
N ASP A 31 1.52 6.84 -10.56
CA ASP A 31 2.81 6.15 -10.58
C ASP A 31 2.64 4.65 -10.35
N TRP A 32 1.79 4.28 -9.40
CA TRP A 32 1.51 2.91 -8.99
C TRP A 32 0.02 2.60 -9.11
N LEU A 33 -0.34 1.32 -9.07
CA LEU A 33 -1.70 0.82 -8.95
C LEU A 33 -1.81 0.05 -7.64
N HIS A 34 -2.57 0.57 -6.68
CA HIS A 34 -2.76 -0.09 -5.39
C HIS A 34 -3.92 -1.09 -5.46
N PHE A 35 -3.64 -2.33 -5.01
CA PHE A 35 -4.51 -3.48 -5.15
C PHE A 35 -4.78 -4.12 -3.78
N ASP A 36 -5.92 -3.80 -3.16
CA ASP A 36 -6.32 -4.26 -1.83
C ASP A 36 -7.00 -5.63 -1.87
N VAL A 37 -6.32 -6.68 -1.38
CA VAL A 37 -6.82 -8.05 -1.28
C VAL A 37 -7.34 -8.33 0.12
N MET A 38 -8.57 -8.80 0.23
CA MET A 38 -9.25 -9.10 1.50
C MET A 38 -9.88 -10.48 1.46
N ASP A 39 -9.68 -11.29 2.52
CA ASP A 39 -10.12 -12.69 2.60
C ASP A 39 -11.38 -12.94 3.44
N GLY A 40 -11.93 -11.91 4.07
CA GLY A 40 -13.08 -12.03 4.97
C GLY A 40 -12.76 -12.66 6.34
N HIS A 41 -11.47 -12.90 6.63
CA HIS A 41 -11.00 -13.46 7.91
C HIS A 41 -10.11 -12.48 8.65
N PHE A 42 -9.02 -12.02 8.03
CA PHE A 42 -8.15 -11.00 8.60
C PHE A 42 -8.87 -9.65 8.76
N VAL A 43 -9.74 -9.33 7.79
CA VAL A 43 -10.65 -8.16 7.80
C VAL A 43 -12.08 -8.61 7.51
N PRO A 44 -13.13 -7.91 8.03
CA PRO A 44 -14.53 -8.31 7.86
C PRO A 44 -15.10 -7.92 6.48
N ASN A 45 -14.31 -8.08 5.42
CA ASN A 45 -14.69 -7.79 4.04
C ASN A 45 -13.97 -8.74 3.08
N ILE A 46 -14.55 -9.00 1.92
CA ILE A 46 -13.96 -9.75 0.81
C ILE A 46 -13.89 -8.79 -0.38
N SER A 47 -12.73 -8.68 -1.02
CA SER A 47 -12.56 -7.85 -2.21
C SER A 47 -12.38 -8.70 -3.46
N PHE A 48 -11.19 -8.79 -3.97
CA PHE A 48 -10.79 -9.53 -5.16
C PHE A 48 -9.41 -10.18 -4.91
N GLY A 49 -8.97 -11.04 -5.82
CA GLY A 49 -7.73 -11.78 -5.61
C GLY A 49 -7.00 -12.10 -6.90
N LEU A 50 -6.28 -13.23 -6.89
CA LEU A 50 -5.36 -13.66 -7.94
C LEU A 50 -5.90 -13.54 -9.37
N PRO A 51 -7.14 -13.97 -9.71
CA PRO A 51 -7.62 -13.90 -11.10
C PRO A 51 -7.74 -12.47 -11.61
N VAL A 52 -8.14 -11.51 -10.74
CA VAL A 52 -8.25 -10.10 -11.11
C VAL A 52 -6.87 -9.50 -11.29
N LEU A 53 -5.93 -9.74 -10.36
CA LEU A 53 -4.55 -9.28 -10.49
C LEU A 53 -3.91 -9.80 -11.78
N GLN A 54 -4.00 -11.10 -12.08
CA GLN A 54 -3.49 -11.70 -13.31
C GLN A 54 -4.06 -11.06 -14.57
N GLY A 55 -5.34 -10.68 -14.53
CA GLY A 55 -6.02 -10.05 -15.66
C GLY A 55 -5.56 -8.62 -15.92
N ILE A 56 -5.26 -7.86 -14.87
CA ILE A 56 -4.92 -6.42 -14.99
C ILE A 56 -3.43 -6.13 -15.01
N ALA A 57 -2.59 -6.94 -14.37
CA ALA A 57 -1.17 -6.65 -14.13
C ALA A 57 -0.36 -6.30 -15.39
N LYS A 58 -0.79 -6.79 -16.56
CA LYS A 58 -0.12 -6.54 -17.85
C LYS A 58 -0.84 -5.54 -18.75
N THR A 59 -1.94 -4.94 -18.27
CA THR A 59 -2.76 -4.03 -19.10
C THR A 59 -2.33 -2.56 -18.97
N HIS A 60 -1.41 -2.25 -18.08
CA HIS A 60 -0.89 -0.91 -17.79
C HIS A 60 0.63 -0.93 -17.56
N LYS A 61 1.22 0.26 -17.34
CA LYS A 61 2.67 0.43 -17.11
C LYS A 61 3.01 0.92 -15.69
N MET A 62 2.00 1.09 -14.85
CA MET A 62 2.19 1.45 -13.44
C MET A 62 2.76 0.25 -12.68
N VAL A 63 3.44 0.52 -11.58
CA VAL A 63 3.88 -0.52 -10.63
C VAL A 63 2.66 -1.16 -9.97
N ASN A 64 2.61 -2.50 -9.92
CA ASN A 64 1.56 -3.24 -9.21
C ASN A 64 1.92 -3.33 -7.73
N ASP A 65 1.34 -2.49 -6.93
CA ASP A 65 1.47 -2.41 -5.49
C ASP A 65 0.33 -3.21 -4.83
N VAL A 66 0.63 -4.42 -4.41
CA VAL A 66 -0.36 -5.39 -3.93
C VAL A 66 -0.33 -5.48 -2.42
N HIS A 67 -1.41 -5.05 -1.77
CA HIS A 67 -1.61 -5.07 -0.34
C HIS A 67 -2.55 -6.23 0.05
N ILE A 68 -2.02 -7.23 0.75
CA ILE A 68 -2.78 -8.41 1.15
C ILE A 68 -3.21 -8.35 2.62
N MET A 69 -4.50 -8.15 2.84
CA MET A 69 -5.18 -8.20 4.13
C MET A 69 -5.79 -9.60 4.32
N ILE A 70 -4.93 -10.62 4.46
CA ILE A 70 -5.30 -12.03 4.54
C ILE A 70 -4.65 -12.72 5.74
N SER A 71 -5.27 -13.80 6.22
CA SER A 71 -4.84 -14.51 7.42
C SER A 71 -3.58 -15.36 7.23
N ASN A 72 -3.26 -15.78 5.98
CA ASN A 72 -2.17 -16.69 5.69
C ASN A 72 -1.22 -16.12 4.61
N PRO A 73 -0.50 -15.01 4.86
CA PRO A 73 0.35 -14.37 3.85
C PRO A 73 1.46 -15.30 3.33
N ARG A 74 2.04 -16.15 4.19
CA ARG A 74 3.07 -17.11 3.84
C ARG A 74 2.63 -18.09 2.74
N GLU A 75 1.39 -18.57 2.80
CA GLU A 75 0.86 -19.52 1.80
C GLU A 75 0.64 -18.86 0.44
N TYR A 76 0.28 -17.56 0.44
CA TYR A 76 -0.14 -16.87 -0.77
C TYR A 76 0.93 -15.97 -1.39
N ALA A 77 2.01 -15.62 -0.68
CA ALA A 77 3.02 -14.66 -1.14
C ALA A 77 3.58 -15.02 -2.52
N GLN A 78 4.05 -16.25 -2.73
CA GLN A 78 4.52 -16.71 -4.03
C GLN A 78 3.47 -16.49 -5.13
N ARG A 79 2.22 -16.86 -4.87
CA ARG A 79 1.14 -16.83 -5.87
C ARG A 79 0.81 -15.40 -6.30
N PHE A 80 0.84 -14.43 -5.38
CA PHE A 80 0.62 -13.01 -5.70
C PHE A 80 1.79 -12.43 -6.50
N VAL A 81 3.04 -12.79 -6.18
CA VAL A 81 4.19 -12.38 -6.98
C VAL A 81 4.10 -12.94 -8.40
N GLU A 82 3.82 -14.23 -8.55
CA GLU A 82 3.64 -14.89 -9.86
C GLU A 82 2.44 -14.33 -10.65
N ALA A 83 1.42 -13.80 -9.93
CA ALA A 83 0.27 -13.14 -10.54
C ALA A 83 0.58 -11.74 -11.06
N GLY A 84 1.74 -11.15 -10.70
CA GLY A 84 2.22 -9.89 -11.24
C GLY A 84 2.37 -8.75 -10.22
N ALA A 85 2.48 -9.04 -8.93
CA ALA A 85 2.84 -8.03 -7.93
C ALA A 85 4.30 -7.60 -8.12
N ASP A 86 4.54 -6.28 -8.26
CA ASP A 86 5.88 -5.68 -8.21
C ASP A 86 6.30 -5.40 -6.77
N TYR A 87 5.37 -4.90 -5.95
CA TYR A 87 5.44 -4.84 -4.48
C TYR A 87 4.35 -5.75 -3.91
N LEU A 88 4.71 -6.53 -2.89
CA LEU A 88 3.74 -7.31 -2.13
C LEU A 88 3.85 -6.95 -0.66
N THR A 89 2.81 -6.30 -0.15
CA THR A 89 2.72 -5.82 1.23
C THR A 89 1.76 -6.69 2.02
N PHE A 90 2.23 -7.26 3.13
CA PHE A 90 1.44 -8.07 4.06
C PHE A 90 1.43 -7.45 5.45
N HIS A 91 0.50 -7.88 6.31
CA HIS A 91 0.36 -7.33 7.65
C HIS A 91 1.23 -8.05 8.68
N TYR A 92 1.90 -7.26 9.56
CA TYR A 92 2.60 -7.79 10.74
C TYR A 92 1.67 -8.66 11.59
N GLU A 93 0.42 -8.21 11.78
CA GLU A 93 -0.58 -8.88 12.60
C GLU A 93 -1.16 -10.16 11.99
N SER A 94 -0.82 -10.48 10.75
CA SER A 94 -1.20 -11.75 10.11
C SER A 94 -0.16 -12.85 10.29
N CYS A 95 0.98 -12.55 10.92
CA CYS A 95 2.04 -13.50 11.23
C CYS A 95 2.01 -13.87 12.72
N GLU A 96 2.31 -15.14 13.03
CA GLU A 96 2.33 -15.65 14.41
C GLU A 96 3.62 -15.31 15.15
N SER A 97 4.71 -15.02 14.41
CA SER A 97 6.03 -14.73 14.96
C SER A 97 6.89 -13.86 14.05
N ASP A 98 7.91 -13.22 14.60
CA ASP A 98 8.90 -12.47 13.83
C ASP A 98 9.66 -13.36 12.83
N SER A 99 9.85 -14.66 13.13
CA SER A 99 10.43 -15.62 12.19
C SER A 99 9.57 -15.78 10.96
N GLU A 100 8.24 -15.85 11.11
CA GLU A 100 7.31 -15.96 9.98
C GLU A 100 7.32 -14.68 9.13
N VAL A 101 7.46 -13.50 9.75
CA VAL A 101 7.61 -12.24 8.99
C VAL A 101 8.83 -12.31 8.07
N PHE A 102 10.00 -12.76 8.57
CA PHE A 102 11.20 -12.95 7.74
C PHE A 102 10.98 -14.00 6.64
N GLU A 103 10.31 -15.12 6.95
CA GLU A 103 10.00 -16.14 5.93
C GLU A 103 9.14 -15.59 4.78
N VAL A 104 8.14 -14.76 5.08
CA VAL A 104 7.30 -14.13 4.06
C VAL A 104 8.11 -13.15 3.21
N ILE A 105 8.97 -12.32 3.84
CA ILE A 105 9.88 -11.40 3.14
C ILE A 105 10.79 -12.17 2.18
N ASP A 106 11.41 -13.25 2.66
CA ASP A 106 12.31 -14.10 1.85
C ASP A 106 11.57 -14.74 0.67
N ILE A 107 10.34 -15.20 0.86
CA ILE A 107 9.51 -15.73 -0.22
C ILE A 107 9.26 -14.66 -1.28
N ILE A 108 8.86 -13.45 -0.89
CA ILE A 108 8.58 -12.35 -1.81
C ILE A 108 9.82 -12.03 -2.64
N HIS A 109 10.98 -11.84 -2.01
CA HIS A 109 12.24 -11.55 -2.69
C HIS A 109 12.69 -12.70 -3.59
N LYS A 110 12.57 -13.95 -3.13
CA LYS A 110 12.94 -15.14 -3.90
C LYS A 110 12.19 -15.23 -5.24
N TYR A 111 10.93 -14.79 -5.28
CA TYR A 111 10.13 -14.79 -6.49
C TYR A 111 10.20 -13.51 -7.30
N GLY A 112 11.02 -12.53 -6.87
CA GLY A 112 11.43 -11.38 -7.66
C GLY A 112 10.61 -10.11 -7.45
N ALA A 113 9.74 -10.06 -6.43
CA ALA A 113 9.03 -8.85 -6.03
C ALA A 113 9.72 -8.14 -4.86
N LYS A 114 9.29 -6.94 -4.58
CA LYS A 114 9.67 -6.11 -3.45
C LYS A 114 8.77 -6.39 -2.25
N ALA A 115 9.37 -6.51 -1.06
CA ALA A 115 8.65 -6.84 0.15
C ALA A 115 8.20 -5.60 0.93
N GLY A 116 6.89 -5.51 1.19
CA GLY A 116 6.30 -4.51 2.07
C GLY A 116 5.73 -5.13 3.35
N LEU A 117 5.81 -4.41 4.47
CA LEU A 117 5.18 -4.78 5.73
C LEU A 117 4.22 -3.70 6.19
N SER A 118 2.97 -4.07 6.44
CA SER A 118 1.92 -3.17 6.94
C SER A 118 1.66 -3.36 8.42
N ILE A 119 1.23 -2.29 9.09
CA ILE A 119 0.74 -2.32 10.47
C ILE A 119 -0.61 -1.62 10.61
N LYS A 120 -1.48 -2.19 11.46
CA LYS A 120 -2.77 -1.59 11.83
C LYS A 120 -2.59 -0.31 12.66
N PRO A 121 -3.63 0.55 12.75
CA PRO A 121 -3.54 1.82 13.49
C PRO A 121 -3.11 1.68 14.96
N LYS A 122 -3.48 0.58 15.62
CA LYS A 122 -3.16 0.34 17.04
C LYS A 122 -1.80 -0.31 17.28
N THR A 123 -1.17 -0.88 16.26
CA THR A 123 0.14 -1.55 16.38
C THR A 123 1.25 -0.49 16.48
N PRO A 124 2.13 -0.55 17.48
CA PRO A 124 3.25 0.36 17.59
C PRO A 124 4.21 0.25 16.40
N ILE A 125 4.73 1.39 15.93
CA ILE A 125 5.62 1.42 14.76
C ILE A 125 6.95 0.68 15.02
N GLU A 126 7.39 0.61 16.26
CA GLU A 126 8.61 -0.07 16.67
C GLU A 126 8.60 -1.58 16.33
N LYS A 127 7.40 -2.14 16.09
CA LYS A 127 7.24 -3.54 15.65
C LYS A 127 7.84 -3.81 14.27
N VAL A 128 7.97 -2.80 13.41
CA VAL A 128 8.57 -2.98 12.07
C VAL A 128 10.10 -2.82 12.06
N PHE A 129 10.69 -2.20 13.10
CA PHE A 129 12.12 -1.87 13.13
C PHE A 129 13.06 -3.07 12.92
N PRO A 130 12.80 -4.26 13.50
CA PRO A 130 13.65 -5.43 13.28
C PRO A 130 13.77 -5.87 11.81
N PHE A 131 12.78 -5.52 10.98
CA PHE A 131 12.67 -5.99 9.60
C PHE A 131 13.16 -4.98 8.56
N LEU A 132 13.40 -3.71 8.94
CA LEU A 132 13.64 -2.60 8.01
C LEU A 132 14.77 -2.83 7.02
N TYR A 133 15.85 -3.51 7.42
CA TYR A 133 16.95 -3.83 6.50
C TYR A 133 16.59 -4.87 5.44
N SER A 134 15.52 -5.62 5.66
CA SER A 134 15.00 -6.63 4.72
C SER A 134 13.75 -6.16 3.98
N LEU A 135 13.23 -4.96 4.28
CA LEU A 135 12.01 -4.42 3.67
C LEU A 135 12.34 -3.38 2.60
N ASP A 136 11.57 -3.38 1.53
CA ASP A 136 11.58 -2.32 0.51
C ASP A 136 10.57 -1.21 0.83
N LEU A 137 9.52 -1.53 1.61
CA LEU A 137 8.41 -0.63 1.92
C LEU A 137 7.79 -0.93 3.29
N VAL A 138 7.39 0.11 4.01
CA VAL A 138 6.49 0.00 5.18
C VAL A 138 5.21 0.76 4.89
N LEU A 139 4.07 0.06 4.94
CA LEU A 139 2.74 0.65 4.82
C LEU A 139 2.18 0.94 6.20
N ILE A 140 1.91 2.21 6.49
CA ILE A 140 1.23 2.63 7.72
C ILE A 140 -0.26 2.79 7.42
N MET A 141 -1.11 1.98 8.07
CA MET A 141 -2.55 2.17 7.98
C MET A 141 -2.98 3.38 8.79
N SER A 142 -3.64 4.32 8.15
CA SER A 142 -4.27 5.50 8.79
C SER A 142 -5.78 5.37 8.92
N VAL A 143 -6.29 4.17 8.69
CA VAL A 143 -7.67 3.71 8.97
C VAL A 143 -7.62 2.26 9.42
N GLU A 144 -8.67 1.72 10.02
CA GLU A 144 -8.77 0.27 10.21
C GLU A 144 -8.91 -0.41 8.83
N PRO A 145 -8.09 -1.43 8.51
CA PRO A 145 -8.14 -2.11 7.22
C PRO A 145 -9.49 -2.81 7.02
N GLY A 146 -9.94 -2.91 5.75
CA GLY A 146 -11.15 -3.63 5.36
C GLY A 146 -12.18 -2.85 4.57
N PHE A 147 -12.21 -1.51 4.65
CA PHE A 147 -13.17 -0.68 3.92
C PHE A 147 -12.53 0.62 3.43
N GLY A 148 -12.94 1.06 2.24
CA GLY A 148 -12.57 2.38 1.71
C GLY A 148 -13.40 3.53 2.32
N GLY A 149 -13.01 4.78 2.04
CA GLY A 149 -13.79 5.99 2.37
C GLY A 149 -13.83 6.37 3.85
N GLN A 150 -12.95 5.82 4.68
CA GLN A 150 -12.84 6.13 6.11
C GLN A 150 -12.09 7.44 6.36
N SER A 151 -12.33 8.03 7.54
CA SER A 151 -11.64 9.24 8.00
C SER A 151 -10.21 8.93 8.47
N PHE A 152 -9.28 9.80 8.11
CA PHE A 152 -7.86 9.71 8.48
C PHE A 152 -7.65 9.72 10.00
N ILE A 153 -6.92 8.76 10.54
CA ILE A 153 -6.53 8.67 11.95
C ILE A 153 -5.23 9.45 12.15
N ARG A 154 -5.30 10.59 12.84
CA ARG A 154 -4.16 11.53 12.98
C ARG A 154 -2.97 10.99 13.76
N ASP A 155 -3.17 9.99 14.63
CA ASP A 155 -2.08 9.36 15.38
C ASP A 155 -1.04 8.69 14.46
N SER A 156 -1.42 8.37 13.21
CA SER A 156 -0.49 7.84 12.19
C SER A 156 0.64 8.83 11.85
N LEU A 157 0.43 10.14 11.97
CA LEU A 157 1.47 11.15 11.73
C LEU A 157 2.68 10.95 12.65
N GLY A 158 2.43 10.63 13.92
CA GLY A 158 3.49 10.34 14.89
C GLY A 158 4.28 9.07 14.54
N LYS A 159 3.62 8.05 13.98
CA LYS A 159 4.27 6.82 13.51
C LYS A 159 5.16 7.09 12.29
N ILE A 160 4.65 7.86 11.32
CA ILE A 160 5.41 8.24 10.12
C ILE A 160 6.70 8.95 10.53
N LEU A 161 6.62 9.97 11.39
CA LEU A 161 7.77 10.74 11.82
C LEU A 161 8.82 9.87 12.54
N ARG A 162 8.38 8.96 13.45
CA ARG A 162 9.28 8.04 14.14
C ARG A 162 9.98 7.08 13.18
N LEU A 163 9.23 6.53 12.22
CA LEU A 163 9.78 5.63 11.21
C LEU A 163 10.79 6.36 10.32
N ARG A 164 10.46 7.56 9.85
CA ARG A 164 11.35 8.38 9.02
C ARG A 164 12.66 8.69 9.75
N ASN A 165 12.58 9.14 11.00
CA ASN A 165 13.78 9.41 11.80
C ASN A 165 14.66 8.16 11.94
N TYR A 166 14.04 7.00 12.24
CA TYR A 166 14.79 5.75 12.36
C TYR A 166 15.47 5.33 11.05
N ILE A 167 14.75 5.45 9.91
CA ILE A 167 15.27 5.16 8.57
C ILE A 167 16.45 6.07 8.23
N ASP A 168 16.31 7.38 8.50
CA ASP A 168 17.34 8.38 8.17
C ASP A 168 18.58 8.24 9.06
N GLU A 169 18.39 8.00 10.37
CA GLU A 169 19.49 7.76 11.34
C GLU A 169 20.31 6.51 11.03
N ASN A 170 19.68 5.49 10.44
CA ASN A 170 20.31 4.21 10.11
C ASN A 170 20.64 4.04 8.61
N GLU A 171 20.48 5.09 7.80
CA GLU A 171 20.76 5.11 6.35
C GLU A 171 20.02 4.00 5.57
N ILE A 172 18.81 3.63 6.01
CA ILE A 172 17.97 2.60 5.40
C ILE A 172 17.26 3.18 4.17
N LYS A 173 16.98 2.34 3.17
CA LYS A 173 16.37 2.78 1.90
C LYS A 173 14.89 2.43 1.74
N THR A 174 14.26 1.93 2.79
CA THR A 174 12.85 1.50 2.80
C THR A 174 11.93 2.70 2.58
N LEU A 175 10.96 2.55 1.68
CA LEU A 175 9.93 3.55 1.42
C LEU A 175 8.88 3.56 2.54
N ILE A 176 8.31 4.74 2.82
CA ILE A 176 7.16 4.90 3.71
C ILE A 176 5.91 5.17 2.87
N GLU A 177 4.96 4.27 2.97
CA GLU A 177 3.64 4.39 2.35
C GLU A 177 2.57 4.62 3.40
N ILE A 178 1.51 5.34 3.03
CA ILE A 178 0.36 5.62 3.87
C ILE A 178 -0.93 5.28 3.13
N ASP A 179 -1.84 4.55 3.78
CA ASP A 179 -3.16 4.24 3.26
C ASP A 179 -4.26 4.54 4.27
N GLY A 180 -5.28 5.25 3.79
CA GLY A 180 -6.50 5.56 4.53
C GLY A 180 -6.79 7.05 4.69
N GLY A 181 -7.91 7.51 4.14
CA GLY A 181 -8.38 8.90 4.28
C GLY A 181 -7.46 9.95 3.65
N ILE A 182 -6.70 9.58 2.62
CA ILE A 182 -5.77 10.47 1.94
C ILE A 182 -6.52 11.38 0.96
N ASN A 183 -6.27 12.68 1.11
CA ASN A 183 -6.69 13.77 0.24
C ASN A 183 -5.57 14.83 0.18
N ASP A 184 -5.78 15.94 -0.50
CA ASP A 184 -4.78 16.99 -0.67
C ASP A 184 -4.31 17.63 0.66
N GLN A 185 -5.16 17.68 1.67
CA GLN A 185 -4.82 18.21 3.00
C GLN A 185 -4.00 17.19 3.81
N THR A 186 -4.51 15.96 3.96
CA THR A 186 -3.83 14.92 4.75
C THR A 186 -2.52 14.51 4.10
N ALA A 187 -2.42 14.52 2.76
CA ALA A 187 -1.18 14.25 2.04
C ALA A 187 -0.09 15.27 2.40
N ARG A 188 -0.40 16.58 2.47
CA ARG A 188 0.57 17.60 2.87
C ARG A 188 1.09 17.36 4.28
N GLU A 189 0.19 17.02 5.23
CA GLU A 189 0.59 16.71 6.60
C GLU A 189 1.51 15.46 6.64
N CYS A 190 1.16 14.39 5.92
CA CYS A 190 1.97 13.18 5.84
C CYS A 190 3.31 13.41 5.14
N LYS A 191 3.35 14.25 4.09
CA LYS A 191 4.60 14.60 3.39
C LYS A 191 5.59 15.29 4.30
N GLN A 192 5.13 16.20 5.15
CA GLN A 192 5.97 16.87 6.14
C GLN A 192 6.57 15.90 7.17
N MET A 193 5.89 14.77 7.41
CA MET A 193 6.38 13.70 8.29
C MET A 193 7.30 12.69 7.56
N GLY A 194 7.41 12.77 6.22
CA GLY A 194 8.36 11.96 5.46
C GLY A 194 7.78 10.79 4.67
N VAL A 195 6.50 10.84 4.29
CA VAL A 195 5.87 9.83 3.40
C VAL A 195 6.44 9.93 1.99
N ASP A 196 6.68 8.78 1.38
CA ASP A 196 7.17 8.62 0.01
C ASP A 196 6.04 8.26 -0.98
N VAL A 197 5.03 7.47 -0.54
CA VAL A 197 3.95 6.94 -1.39
C VAL A 197 2.59 7.20 -0.73
N PHE A 198 1.66 7.77 -1.50
CA PHE A 198 0.28 8.02 -1.07
C PHE A 198 -0.69 7.07 -1.73
N VAL A 199 -1.36 6.23 -0.94
CA VAL A 199 -2.51 5.46 -1.41
C VAL A 199 -3.77 6.31 -1.25
N ALA A 200 -4.50 6.52 -2.34
CA ALA A 200 -5.76 7.26 -2.33
C ALA A 200 -6.81 6.58 -3.22
N GLY A 201 -7.95 6.24 -2.64
CA GLY A 201 -9.08 5.63 -3.36
C GLY A 201 -10.13 6.66 -3.76
N SER A 202 -11.14 6.85 -2.91
CA SER A 202 -12.30 7.69 -3.18
C SER A 202 -11.96 9.14 -3.55
N TYR A 203 -10.89 9.71 -3.01
CA TYR A 203 -10.43 11.06 -3.37
C TYR A 203 -10.10 11.19 -4.86
N ILE A 204 -9.54 10.13 -5.47
CA ILE A 204 -9.15 10.11 -6.88
C ILE A 204 -10.32 9.66 -7.74
N PHE A 205 -10.95 8.52 -7.42
CA PHE A 205 -11.96 7.91 -8.31
C PHE A 205 -13.27 8.69 -8.37
N ASN A 206 -13.64 9.43 -7.30
CA ASN A 206 -14.84 10.26 -7.25
C ASN A 206 -14.59 11.73 -7.65
N ALA A 207 -13.36 12.09 -8.04
CA ALA A 207 -13.04 13.44 -8.46
C ALA A 207 -13.66 13.76 -9.83
N ASP A 208 -14.15 14.99 -10.01
CA ASP A 208 -14.61 15.51 -11.30
C ASP A 208 -13.48 15.51 -12.33
N ASP A 209 -12.24 15.79 -11.88
CA ASP A 209 -11.01 15.73 -12.67
C ASP A 209 -9.95 14.89 -11.93
N VAL A 210 -9.78 13.66 -12.40
CA VAL A 210 -8.81 12.69 -11.84
C VAL A 210 -7.36 13.18 -11.98
N GLN A 211 -7.04 13.90 -13.05
CA GLN A 211 -5.68 14.44 -13.26
C GLN A 211 -5.34 15.52 -12.24
N VAL A 212 -6.30 16.38 -11.92
CA VAL A 212 -6.14 17.41 -10.87
C VAL A 212 -5.98 16.75 -9.51
N ALA A 213 -6.79 15.73 -9.19
CA ALA A 213 -6.69 15.01 -7.93
C ALA A 213 -5.31 14.33 -7.77
N ILE A 214 -4.85 13.58 -8.78
CA ILE A 214 -3.52 12.93 -8.74
C ILE A 214 -2.41 13.97 -8.62
N ARG A 215 -2.48 15.07 -9.39
CA ARG A 215 -1.46 16.14 -9.33
C ARG A 215 -1.39 16.81 -7.97
N SER A 216 -2.51 16.97 -7.27
CA SER A 216 -2.56 17.58 -5.94
C SER A 216 -1.85 16.75 -4.87
N LEU A 217 -1.65 15.44 -5.11
CA LEU A 217 -0.92 14.51 -4.24
C LEU A 217 0.57 14.40 -4.59
N LYS A 218 1.00 14.84 -5.77
CA LYS A 218 2.41 14.85 -6.20
C LYS A 218 3.17 16.06 -5.65
N ILE A 219 3.42 16.03 -4.34
CA ILE A 219 4.03 17.13 -3.57
C ILE A 219 5.38 16.75 -2.97
#